data_f558a5c7540271950bfeca2db99f7e77
#
_entry.id   f558a5c7540271950bfeca2db99f7e77
#
_cell.length_a   1.000
_cell.length_b   1.000
_cell.length_c   1.000
_cell.angle_alpha   90.00
_cell.angle_beta   90.00
_cell.angle_gamma   90.00
#
_symmetry.space_group_name_H-M   'P 1'
#
loop_
_entity.id
_entity.type
_entity.pdbx_description
1 polymer ?
#
loop_
_entity_poly.entity_id
_entity_poly.type
_entity_poly.pdbx_seq_one_letter_code
_entity_poly.pdbx_strand_id
1 'polypeptide(L)'
;MKSVLLIPELGTSRKLPPLFSSALSHPLPVPITTTNYVDSPNQTPPLMDPTPTAAARRAAAIARHLAGLPSAATALQSSPCLSYAPPESTEAPPAFAPTELRALLDGHHLRDRDWLFGAMEESPLFCPRRAGGKVFVSPDYNEGKEGQREATMRRIGYLTRRGVFRGWLTEAGPEAELRKLALVECLGVYDHSLTIKLGVHFFLWGSAIKFLGTKRHHDKWLLDTENYAMKGCFAMTELGHGSNVRGIETIATYDSKTREFVINTPCESAQKYWIGGAANNATHTIVFAQLHINGRNEGVHAFVTQIRDQDESVLPNIHIADCGHKIGLNGVDNGRIWFNNIRVPRENLLNLVADVLPDGQYVSTIDDPDQRFAAFLSPLTLGRVNIAVNAVYISKVSLAIAVRYALSRRAFSITADGPETLLLDYPSHQRRLLPLLAKA
;
A
#
# COMPACT_ATOMS: atom_id res chain seq x y z
N MET A 1 14.31 3.09 31.15
CA MET A 1 13.03 3.80 31.22
C MET A 1 11.95 2.96 30.58
N LYS A 2 11.10 2.37 31.40
CA LYS A 2 9.99 1.50 31.01
C LYS A 2 8.78 2.38 30.76
N SER A 3 8.17 2.33 29.59
CA SER A 3 6.82 2.83 29.36
C SER A 3 5.97 1.68 28.84
N VAL A 4 5.09 1.24 29.71
CA VAL A 4 4.12 0.16 29.54
C VAL A 4 2.96 0.71 28.69
N LEU A 5 2.65 0.08 27.57
CA LEU A 5 1.39 0.26 26.86
C LEU A 5 0.30 -0.55 27.60
N LEU A 6 -0.52 0.13 28.35
CA LEU A 6 -1.79 -0.39 28.86
C LEU A 6 -2.82 -0.36 27.75
N ILE A 7 -3.25 -1.51 27.30
CA ILE A 7 -4.45 -1.70 26.49
C ILE A 7 -5.62 -1.90 27.48
N PRO A 8 -6.65 -1.06 27.49
CA PRO A 8 -7.86 -1.34 28.28
C PRO A 8 -8.63 -2.49 27.65
N GLU A 9 -8.98 -3.47 28.45
CA GLU A 9 -9.95 -4.51 28.10
C GLU A 9 -11.31 -3.86 27.80
N LEU A 10 -11.76 -3.95 26.56
CA LEU A 10 -13.12 -3.61 26.17
C LEU A 10 -14.03 -4.79 26.47
N GLY A 11 -14.78 -4.66 27.57
CA GLY A 11 -15.87 -5.55 27.94
C GLY A 11 -17.00 -5.54 26.92
N THR A 12 -17.50 -6.74 26.70
CA THR A 12 -18.82 -7.22 26.26
C THR A 12 -19.66 -6.43 25.26
N SER A 13 -19.83 -7.08 24.11
CA SER A 13 -21.00 -7.10 23.23
C SER A 13 -21.76 -5.81 22.97
N ARG A 14 -21.36 -5.09 21.93
CA ARG A 14 -22.33 -4.31 21.12
C ARG A 14 -22.34 -4.84 19.70
N LYS A 15 -23.52 -5.22 19.21
CA LYS A 15 -23.78 -5.62 17.84
C LYS A 15 -23.34 -4.47 16.92
N LEU A 16 -22.53 -4.77 15.93
CA LEU A 16 -22.15 -3.82 14.86
C LEU A 16 -23.41 -3.36 14.12
N PRO A 17 -23.54 -2.09 13.76
CA PRO A 17 -24.70 -1.60 13.02
C PRO A 17 -24.75 -2.22 11.61
N PRO A 18 -25.95 -2.39 11.04
CA PRO A 18 -26.19 -3.15 9.80
C PRO A 18 -25.51 -2.60 8.54
N LEU A 19 -24.93 -1.40 8.56
CA LEU A 19 -24.20 -0.80 7.42
C LEU A 19 -22.88 -1.48 7.07
N PHE A 20 -22.28 -2.22 8.00
CA PHE A 20 -21.12 -3.08 7.68
C PHE A 20 -21.51 -4.43 7.08
N SER A 21 -22.78 -4.83 7.22
CA SER A 21 -23.32 -6.08 6.70
C SER A 21 -23.50 -6.06 5.18
N SER A 22 -23.82 -4.92 4.56
CA SER A 22 -24.09 -4.87 3.12
C SER A 22 -22.85 -4.91 2.22
N ALA A 23 -21.68 -4.54 2.74
CA ALA A 23 -20.40 -4.69 2.02
C ALA A 23 -19.79 -6.10 2.19
N LEU A 24 -20.30 -6.89 3.14
CA LEU A 24 -19.86 -8.26 3.43
C LEU A 24 -20.94 -9.32 3.14
N SER A 25 -22.12 -8.92 2.62
CA SER A 25 -23.29 -9.80 2.47
C SER A 25 -23.35 -10.58 1.17
N HIS A 26 -22.24 -10.76 0.46
CA HIS A 26 -22.16 -11.89 -0.46
C HIS A 26 -21.37 -13.00 0.23
N PRO A 27 -22.02 -14.12 0.57
CA PRO A 27 -21.33 -15.23 1.21
C PRO A 27 -20.33 -15.82 0.22
N LEU A 28 -19.08 -15.93 0.65
CA LEU A 28 -18.12 -16.81 -0.01
C LEU A 28 -18.72 -18.23 0.07
N PRO A 29 -18.83 -18.97 -1.04
CA PRO A 29 -19.21 -20.36 -0.98
C PRO A 29 -18.01 -21.18 -0.49
N VAL A 30 -17.92 -21.35 0.81
CA VAL A 30 -17.17 -22.46 1.37
C VAL A 30 -18.22 -23.52 1.74
N PRO A 31 -18.23 -24.69 1.15
CA PRO A 31 -19.08 -25.75 1.59
C PRO A 31 -18.57 -26.27 2.94
N ILE A 32 -19.15 -25.81 4.03
CA ILE A 32 -19.07 -26.51 5.31
C ILE A 32 -20.20 -27.52 5.28
N THR A 33 -19.89 -28.75 4.93
CA THR A 33 -20.76 -29.91 5.20
C THR A 33 -20.75 -30.14 6.70
N THR A 34 -21.75 -29.62 7.38
CA THR A 34 -22.13 -30.08 8.73
C THR A 34 -22.77 -31.43 8.59
N THR A 35 -22.01 -32.50 8.73
CA THR A 35 -22.55 -33.82 9.02
C THR A 35 -22.90 -33.86 10.51
N ASN A 36 -24.17 -33.94 10.80
CA ASN A 36 -24.69 -34.30 12.12
C ASN A 36 -24.12 -35.66 12.51
N TYR A 37 -23.28 -35.69 13.51
CA TYR A 37 -22.84 -36.92 14.13
C TYR A 37 -23.86 -37.33 15.18
N VAL A 38 -24.56 -38.45 14.91
CA VAL A 38 -25.35 -39.19 15.89
C VAL A 38 -24.38 -40.04 16.71
N ASP A 39 -24.38 -39.86 18.01
CA ASP A 39 -23.62 -40.68 18.95
C ASP A 39 -23.91 -42.16 18.81
N SER A 40 -22.89 -42.94 18.50
CA SER A 40 -22.83 -44.37 18.75
C SER A 40 -21.56 -44.68 19.54
N PRO A 41 -21.62 -45.38 20.69
CA PRO A 41 -20.47 -45.66 21.51
C PRO A 41 -19.70 -46.88 20.98
N ASN A 42 -18.37 -46.77 21.03
CA ASN A 42 -17.39 -47.84 20.79
C ASN A 42 -16.94 -48.05 19.32
N GLN A 43 -16.07 -47.13 18.84
CA GLN A 43 -14.94 -47.49 17.98
C GLN A 43 -13.84 -46.45 18.19
N THR A 44 -12.65 -46.86 18.64
CA THR A 44 -11.43 -46.08 18.65
C THR A 44 -11.12 -45.65 17.21
N PRO A 45 -11.04 -44.33 16.90
CA PRO A 45 -10.67 -43.91 15.58
C PRO A 45 -9.21 -44.27 15.28
N PRO A 46 -8.87 -44.65 14.03
CA PRO A 46 -7.46 -44.81 13.64
C PRO A 46 -6.76 -43.50 13.82
N LEU A 47 -5.53 -43.53 14.40
CA LEU A 47 -4.61 -42.41 14.47
C LEU A 47 -4.45 -41.81 13.06
N MET A 48 -5.14 -40.71 12.79
CA MET A 48 -4.84 -39.89 11.65
C MET A 48 -3.46 -39.29 11.87
N ASP A 49 -2.51 -39.62 11.00
CA ASP A 49 -1.25 -38.91 10.90
C ASP A 49 -1.57 -37.39 10.79
N PRO A 50 -1.09 -36.57 11.74
CA PRO A 50 -1.37 -35.15 11.68
C PRO A 50 -0.69 -34.58 10.44
N THR A 51 -1.46 -34.22 9.43
CA THR A 51 -0.94 -33.47 8.28
C THR A 51 -0.20 -32.24 8.79
N PRO A 52 1.09 -32.09 8.51
CA PRO A 52 1.89 -31.00 9.06
C PRO A 52 1.22 -29.65 8.74
N THR A 53 1.15 -28.76 9.71
CA THR A 53 0.65 -27.41 9.50
C THR A 53 1.44 -26.71 8.38
N ALA A 54 0.87 -25.70 7.73
CA ALA A 54 1.58 -24.92 6.71
C ALA A 54 2.92 -24.37 7.23
N ALA A 55 2.98 -23.99 8.51
CA ALA A 55 4.21 -23.54 9.17
C ALA A 55 5.24 -24.68 9.30
N ALA A 56 4.81 -25.87 9.69
CA ALA A 56 5.71 -27.02 9.79
C ALA A 56 6.24 -27.46 8.42
N ARG A 57 5.41 -27.42 7.37
CA ARG A 57 5.85 -27.68 5.99
C ARG A 57 6.88 -26.64 5.52
N ARG A 58 6.66 -25.35 5.81
CA ARG A 58 7.62 -24.27 5.51
C ARG A 58 8.95 -24.47 6.24
N ALA A 59 8.90 -24.74 7.55
CA ALA A 59 10.10 -24.98 8.35
C ALA A 59 10.90 -26.20 7.84
N ALA A 60 10.23 -27.28 7.48
CA ALA A 60 10.87 -28.46 6.91
C ALA A 60 11.51 -28.21 5.52
N ALA A 61 10.90 -27.36 4.69
CA ALA A 61 11.45 -26.95 3.41
C ALA A 61 12.71 -26.09 3.59
N ILE A 62 12.67 -25.13 4.51
CA ILE A 62 13.82 -24.27 4.86
C ILE A 62 14.97 -25.11 5.46
N ALA A 63 14.66 -26.01 6.39
CA ALA A 63 15.67 -26.90 7.00
C ALA A 63 16.35 -27.80 5.96
N ARG A 64 15.61 -28.34 5.01
CA ARG A 64 16.18 -29.13 3.88
C ARG A 64 17.07 -28.29 2.98
N HIS A 65 16.67 -27.05 2.69
CA HIS A 65 17.50 -26.13 1.89
C HIS A 65 18.81 -25.80 2.60
N LEU A 66 18.77 -25.54 3.91
CA LEU A 66 19.97 -25.26 4.71
C LEU A 66 20.86 -26.49 4.90
N ALA A 67 20.29 -27.69 4.96
CA ALA A 67 21.05 -28.96 5.07
C ALA A 67 21.79 -29.32 3.78
N GLY A 68 21.35 -28.81 2.62
CA GLY A 68 22.03 -28.99 1.34
C GLY A 68 23.17 -28.01 1.05
N LEU A 69 23.41 -27.04 1.93
CA LEU A 69 24.53 -26.11 1.77
C LEU A 69 25.84 -26.81 2.19
N PRO A 70 26.95 -26.67 1.42
CA PRO A 70 28.22 -27.26 1.77
C PRO A 70 28.69 -26.76 3.14
N SER A 71 29.19 -27.67 3.98
CA SER A 71 29.78 -27.30 5.25
C SER A 71 30.99 -26.40 5.00
N ALA A 72 31.26 -25.48 5.93
CA ALA A 72 32.36 -24.53 5.87
C ALA A 72 33.76 -25.14 5.57
N ALA A 73 33.91 -26.46 5.75
CA ALA A 73 35.15 -27.18 5.46
C ALA A 73 35.50 -27.25 3.97
N THR A 74 34.55 -27.13 3.05
CA THR A 74 34.80 -27.29 1.59
C THR A 74 35.09 -25.95 0.88
N ALA A 75 34.88 -24.80 1.54
CA ALA A 75 35.05 -23.46 0.96
C ALA A 75 36.42 -22.81 1.18
N LEU A 76 37.40 -23.56 1.65
CA LEU A 76 38.69 -23.05 2.19
C LEU A 76 39.79 -22.78 1.14
N GLN A 77 39.52 -22.74 -0.15
CA GLN A 77 40.57 -22.60 -1.15
C GLN A 77 40.44 -21.40 -2.11
N SER A 78 39.95 -20.27 -1.71
CA SER A 78 40.29 -19.03 -2.45
C SER A 78 39.78 -17.78 -1.75
N SER A 79 40.68 -16.98 -1.20
CA SER A 79 40.39 -15.56 -0.98
C SER A 79 40.68 -14.81 -2.26
N PRO A 80 39.70 -14.06 -2.78
CA PRO A 80 39.94 -12.73 -3.28
C PRO A 80 38.93 -11.73 -2.74
N CYS A 81 39.47 -10.57 -2.55
CA CYS A 81 38.88 -9.29 -2.28
C CYS A 81 37.57 -9.03 -3.03
N LEU A 82 36.52 -8.73 -2.29
CA LEU A 82 35.34 -7.92 -2.60
C LEU A 82 35.01 -7.63 -4.08
N SER A 83 34.61 -8.63 -4.84
CA SER A 83 33.68 -8.46 -5.94
C SER A 83 32.46 -9.34 -5.64
N TYR A 84 31.30 -8.72 -5.35
CA TYR A 84 30.02 -9.40 -5.27
C TYR A 84 29.64 -9.81 -6.70
N ALA A 85 30.20 -10.88 -7.20
CA ALA A 85 29.57 -11.67 -8.23
C ALA A 85 28.73 -12.74 -7.50
N PRO A 86 27.47 -12.95 -7.87
CA PRO A 86 26.76 -14.14 -7.41
C PRO A 86 27.63 -15.33 -7.78
N PRO A 87 27.83 -16.34 -6.91
CA PRO A 87 28.60 -17.51 -7.26
C PRO A 87 28.03 -18.06 -8.57
N GLU A 88 28.87 -18.18 -9.60
CA GLU A 88 28.51 -18.98 -10.77
C GLU A 88 28.12 -20.35 -10.25
N SER A 89 26.89 -20.76 -10.54
CA SER A 89 26.29 -21.95 -9.97
C SER A 89 26.94 -23.23 -10.55
N THR A 90 28.04 -23.65 -9.96
CA THR A 90 28.48 -25.05 -9.95
C THR A 90 27.78 -25.84 -8.84
N GLU A 91 26.72 -25.27 -8.26
CA GLU A 91 25.99 -25.87 -7.15
C GLU A 91 25.16 -27.06 -7.63
N ALA A 92 25.21 -28.13 -6.84
CA ALA A 92 24.28 -29.24 -6.98
C ALA A 92 22.83 -28.66 -7.01
N PRO A 93 21.94 -29.21 -7.85
CA PRO A 93 20.59 -28.72 -7.92
C PRO A 93 19.97 -28.74 -6.51
N PRO A 94 19.17 -27.70 -6.16
CA PRO A 94 18.59 -27.61 -4.84
C PRO A 94 17.83 -28.89 -4.49
N ALA A 95 17.91 -29.33 -3.22
CA ALA A 95 17.27 -30.54 -2.74
C ALA A 95 15.72 -30.51 -2.79
N PHE A 96 15.15 -29.42 -3.28
CA PHE A 96 13.71 -29.21 -3.50
C PHE A 96 13.47 -28.35 -4.75
N ALA A 97 12.26 -28.40 -5.31
CA ALA A 97 11.88 -27.54 -6.43
C ALA A 97 11.58 -26.11 -5.97
N PRO A 98 12.43 -25.10 -6.28
CA PRO A 98 12.20 -23.70 -5.86
C PRO A 98 10.86 -23.14 -6.34
N THR A 99 10.40 -23.59 -7.53
CA THR A 99 9.11 -23.20 -8.11
C THR A 99 7.92 -23.68 -7.28
N GLU A 100 7.98 -24.90 -6.73
CA GLU A 100 6.92 -25.42 -5.85
C GLU A 100 6.89 -24.68 -4.51
N LEU A 101 8.05 -24.39 -3.93
CA LEU A 101 8.13 -23.57 -2.73
C LEU A 101 7.59 -22.17 -2.97
N ARG A 102 7.93 -21.55 -4.10
CA ARG A 102 7.40 -20.26 -4.48
C ARG A 102 5.88 -20.27 -4.62
N ALA A 103 5.31 -21.31 -5.26
CA ALA A 103 3.86 -21.46 -5.40
C ALA A 103 3.16 -21.56 -4.03
N LEU A 104 3.77 -22.21 -3.06
CA LEU A 104 3.27 -22.28 -1.69
C LEU A 104 3.37 -20.95 -0.93
N LEU A 105 4.43 -20.17 -1.16
CA LEU A 105 4.68 -18.90 -0.47
C LEU A 105 3.87 -17.75 -1.05
N ASP A 106 3.85 -17.60 -2.37
CA ASP A 106 3.13 -16.51 -3.06
C ASP A 106 1.62 -16.82 -3.20
N GLY A 107 1.25 -18.07 -3.36
CA GLY A 107 -0.10 -18.61 -3.22
C GLY A 107 -1.07 -18.30 -4.36
N HIS A 108 -1.01 -17.11 -5.00
CA HIS A 108 -1.98 -16.68 -6.01
C HIS A 108 -1.34 -15.79 -7.07
N HIS A 109 -1.97 -15.76 -8.27
CA HIS A 109 -1.57 -14.91 -9.40
C HIS A 109 -0.09 -15.00 -9.81
N LEU A 110 0.53 -16.18 -9.78
CA LEU A 110 1.95 -16.37 -10.11
C LEU A 110 2.27 -15.86 -11.52
N ARG A 111 1.40 -16.13 -12.50
CA ARG A 111 1.59 -15.68 -13.88
C ARG A 111 1.57 -14.15 -14.00
N ASP A 112 0.67 -13.47 -13.30
CA ASP A 112 0.61 -12.00 -13.28
C ASP A 112 1.85 -11.40 -12.61
N ARG A 113 2.34 -12.02 -11.53
CA ARG A 113 3.59 -11.64 -10.86
C ARG A 113 4.79 -11.78 -11.80
N ASP A 114 4.92 -12.92 -12.47
CA ASP A 114 6.01 -13.18 -13.43
C ASP A 114 5.94 -12.25 -14.63
N TRP A 115 4.73 -12.02 -15.15
CA TRP A 115 4.51 -11.05 -16.22
C TRP A 115 4.94 -9.63 -15.82
N LEU A 116 4.61 -9.20 -14.61
CA LEU A 116 4.99 -7.85 -14.14
C LEU A 116 6.52 -7.74 -13.98
N PHE A 117 7.17 -8.72 -13.35
CA PHE A 117 8.63 -8.72 -13.21
C PHE A 117 9.31 -8.75 -14.57
N GLY A 118 8.86 -9.60 -15.51
CA GLY A 118 9.37 -9.63 -16.88
C GLY A 118 9.19 -8.28 -17.59
N ALA A 119 8.02 -7.65 -17.46
CA ALA A 119 7.77 -6.32 -18.02
C ALA A 119 8.71 -5.25 -17.43
N MET A 120 9.05 -5.34 -16.14
CA MET A 120 10.02 -4.42 -15.52
C MET A 120 11.45 -4.68 -16.01
N GLU A 121 11.86 -5.93 -16.16
CA GLU A 121 13.17 -6.32 -16.68
C GLU A 121 13.37 -5.94 -18.16
N GLU A 122 12.33 -6.10 -18.98
CA GLU A 122 12.31 -5.71 -20.40
C GLU A 122 12.21 -4.21 -20.62
N SER A 123 12.11 -3.42 -19.56
CA SER A 123 11.91 -1.97 -19.68
C SER A 123 13.02 -1.32 -20.50
N PRO A 124 12.69 -0.36 -21.41
CA PRO A 124 13.66 0.24 -22.31
C PRO A 124 14.70 1.05 -21.57
N LEU A 125 15.85 1.25 -22.20
CA LEU A 125 16.87 2.19 -21.75
C LEU A 125 16.28 3.59 -21.70
N PHE A 126 16.41 4.25 -20.56
CA PHE A 126 15.64 5.48 -20.31
C PHE A 126 16.47 6.77 -20.43
N CYS A 127 17.76 6.78 -20.21
CA CYS A 127 18.47 8.06 -20.08
C CYS A 127 19.59 8.28 -21.08
N PRO A 128 19.52 9.35 -21.94
CA PRO A 128 20.64 9.76 -22.76
C PRO A 128 21.88 10.21 -21.96
N ARG A 129 21.69 10.59 -20.68
CA ARG A 129 22.76 11.11 -19.81
C ARG A 129 23.44 10.03 -18.96
N ARG A 130 22.81 8.87 -18.78
CA ARG A 130 23.41 7.67 -18.19
C ARG A 130 23.37 6.57 -19.23
N ALA A 131 24.42 6.41 -19.98
CA ALA A 131 24.52 5.36 -21.00
C ALA A 131 24.14 4.00 -20.36
N GLY A 132 23.05 3.41 -20.85
CA GLY A 132 22.63 2.06 -20.49
C GLY A 132 21.61 1.90 -19.33
N GLY A 133 21.01 2.97 -18.80
CA GLY A 133 20.04 2.88 -17.68
C GLY A 133 18.64 2.44 -18.11
N LYS A 134 18.16 1.26 -17.68
CA LYS A 134 16.77 0.84 -17.81
C LYS A 134 15.86 1.70 -16.94
N VAL A 135 14.55 1.78 -17.27
CA VAL A 135 13.53 2.44 -16.43
C VAL A 135 13.47 1.81 -15.04
N PHE A 136 13.54 0.47 -15.00
CA PHE A 136 13.59 -0.31 -13.77
C PHE A 136 15.01 -0.80 -13.50
N VAL A 137 15.78 0.05 -12.82
CA VAL A 137 17.07 -0.26 -12.21
C VAL A 137 16.93 -0.19 -10.70
N SER A 138 17.90 -0.73 -9.95
CA SER A 138 17.92 -0.58 -8.49
C SER A 138 17.72 0.89 -8.10
N PRO A 139 16.76 1.20 -7.20
CA PRO A 139 16.53 2.58 -6.77
C PRO A 139 17.79 3.19 -6.15
N ASP A 140 18.18 4.38 -6.59
CA ASP A 140 19.26 5.15 -5.98
C ASP A 140 18.67 6.09 -4.93
N TYR A 141 18.75 5.70 -3.67
CA TYR A 141 18.26 6.50 -2.54
C TYR A 141 19.18 7.67 -2.16
N ASN A 142 20.38 7.75 -2.76
CA ASN A 142 21.31 8.88 -2.60
C ASN A 142 21.05 10.00 -3.62
N GLU A 143 20.24 9.73 -4.65
CA GLU A 143 19.80 10.75 -5.61
C GLU A 143 18.94 11.81 -4.90
N GLY A 144 19.02 13.07 -5.36
CA GLY A 144 18.18 14.15 -4.87
C GLY A 144 16.69 13.86 -5.02
N LYS A 145 15.85 14.50 -4.20
CA LYS A 145 14.38 14.23 -4.19
C LYS A 145 13.74 14.44 -5.56
N GLU A 146 14.20 15.40 -6.35
CA GLU A 146 13.69 15.68 -7.70
C GLU A 146 13.95 14.49 -8.64
N GLY A 147 15.16 13.96 -8.64
CA GLY A 147 15.53 12.79 -9.45
C GLY A 147 14.76 11.54 -9.03
N GLN A 148 14.58 11.31 -7.73
CA GLN A 148 13.77 10.19 -7.22
C GLN A 148 12.30 10.33 -7.64
N ARG A 149 11.70 11.54 -7.58
CA ARG A 149 10.33 11.83 -8.03
C ARG A 149 10.17 11.62 -9.54
N GLU A 150 11.12 12.13 -10.31
CA GLU A 150 11.12 11.94 -11.77
C GLU A 150 11.22 10.45 -12.13
N ALA A 151 12.14 9.70 -11.52
CA ALA A 151 12.26 8.26 -11.72
C ALA A 151 10.95 7.52 -11.39
N THR A 152 10.29 7.88 -10.28
CA THR A 152 9.00 7.32 -9.88
C THR A 152 7.92 7.58 -10.94
N MET A 153 7.79 8.82 -11.44
CA MET A 153 6.80 9.14 -12.47
C MET A 153 7.08 8.44 -13.80
N ARG A 154 8.33 8.25 -14.18
CA ARG A 154 8.71 7.49 -15.38
C ARG A 154 8.31 6.03 -15.28
N ARG A 155 8.51 5.41 -14.12
CA ARG A 155 8.09 4.03 -13.81
C ARG A 155 6.57 3.91 -13.91
N ILE A 156 5.83 4.84 -13.31
CA ILE A 156 4.36 4.88 -13.42
C ILE A 156 3.92 4.99 -14.89
N GLY A 157 4.48 5.93 -15.63
CA GLY A 157 4.14 6.11 -17.05
C GLY A 157 4.44 4.87 -17.91
N TYR A 158 5.53 4.16 -17.63
CA TYR A 158 5.82 2.88 -18.30
C TYR A 158 4.78 1.81 -17.95
N LEU A 159 4.47 1.61 -16.68
CA LEU A 159 3.50 0.62 -16.22
C LEU A 159 2.09 0.91 -16.75
N THR A 160 1.70 2.18 -16.80
CA THR A 160 0.42 2.60 -17.41
C THR A 160 0.33 2.21 -18.87
N ARG A 161 1.37 2.49 -19.67
CA ARG A 161 1.41 2.10 -21.09
C ARG A 161 1.39 0.57 -21.29
N ARG A 162 1.95 -0.19 -20.35
CA ARG A 162 1.88 -1.67 -20.35
C ARG A 162 0.52 -2.21 -19.88
N GLY A 163 -0.41 -1.34 -19.45
CA GLY A 163 -1.74 -1.73 -19.03
C GLY A 163 -1.79 -2.44 -17.66
N VAL A 164 -0.79 -2.23 -16.80
CA VAL A 164 -0.71 -2.88 -15.48
C VAL A 164 -1.92 -2.54 -14.61
N PHE A 165 -2.44 -1.32 -14.74
CA PHE A 165 -3.50 -0.79 -13.87
C PHE A 165 -4.92 -1.01 -14.41
N ARG A 166 -5.08 -1.67 -15.55
CA ARG A 166 -6.40 -1.96 -16.13
C ARG A 166 -7.23 -2.80 -15.15
N GLY A 167 -8.48 -2.38 -14.95
CA GLY A 167 -9.40 -3.03 -14.04
C GLY A 167 -9.22 -2.71 -12.57
N TRP A 168 -8.20 -1.95 -12.16
CA TRP A 168 -7.93 -1.68 -10.75
C TRP A 168 -9.06 -0.94 -10.02
N LEU A 169 -9.83 -0.12 -10.73
CA LEU A 169 -10.96 0.63 -10.19
C LEU A 169 -12.30 0.19 -10.79
N THR A 170 -12.29 -0.20 -12.06
CA THR A 170 -13.50 -0.51 -12.83
C THR A 170 -13.93 -1.97 -12.71
N GLU A 171 -13.00 -2.90 -12.50
CA GLU A 171 -13.34 -4.28 -12.20
C GLU A 171 -13.68 -4.47 -10.73
N ALA A 172 -14.53 -5.46 -10.46
CA ALA A 172 -14.98 -5.81 -9.11
C ALA A 172 -14.96 -7.34 -8.92
N GLY A 173 -14.92 -7.75 -7.66
CA GLY A 173 -14.95 -9.15 -7.27
C GLY A 173 -13.65 -9.62 -6.64
N PRO A 174 -13.67 -10.78 -5.95
CA PRO A 174 -12.52 -11.27 -5.18
C PRO A 174 -11.27 -11.50 -6.04
N GLU A 175 -11.45 -12.00 -7.27
CA GLU A 175 -10.35 -12.33 -8.18
C GLU A 175 -9.61 -11.06 -8.66
N ALA A 176 -10.36 -10.00 -9.02
CA ALA A 176 -9.78 -8.72 -9.42
C ALA A 176 -9.00 -8.07 -8.24
N GLU A 177 -9.55 -8.15 -7.03
CA GLU A 177 -8.86 -7.62 -5.84
C GLU A 177 -7.60 -8.43 -5.48
N LEU A 178 -7.64 -9.76 -5.58
CA LEU A 178 -6.46 -10.61 -5.35
C LEU A 178 -5.37 -10.35 -6.38
N ARG A 179 -5.75 -10.19 -7.67
CA ARG A 179 -4.81 -9.83 -8.73
C ARG A 179 -4.16 -8.47 -8.45
N LYS A 180 -4.94 -7.48 -8.10
CA LYS A 180 -4.43 -6.14 -7.72
C LYS A 180 -3.44 -6.21 -6.56
N LEU A 181 -3.78 -6.95 -5.49
CA LEU A 181 -2.90 -7.14 -4.34
C LEU A 181 -1.58 -7.81 -4.73
N ALA A 182 -1.61 -8.85 -5.60
CA ALA A 182 -0.41 -9.51 -6.10
C ALA A 182 0.53 -8.55 -6.86
N LEU A 183 -0.04 -7.69 -7.72
CA LEU A 183 0.74 -6.72 -8.48
C LEU A 183 1.31 -5.61 -7.57
N VAL A 184 0.53 -5.14 -6.59
CA VAL A 184 1.00 -4.16 -5.58
C VAL A 184 2.15 -4.73 -4.75
N GLU A 185 2.11 -6.02 -4.41
CA GLU A 185 3.21 -6.71 -3.74
C GLU A 185 4.50 -6.64 -4.56
N CYS A 186 4.42 -7.02 -5.83
CA CYS A 186 5.59 -6.99 -6.72
C CYS A 186 6.21 -5.59 -6.83
N LEU A 187 5.36 -4.56 -6.92
CA LEU A 187 5.82 -3.17 -6.93
C LEU A 187 6.46 -2.77 -5.60
N GLY A 188 5.89 -3.21 -4.47
CA GLY A 188 6.40 -2.94 -3.13
C GLY A 188 7.75 -3.59 -2.82
N VAL A 189 7.97 -4.78 -3.35
CA VAL A 189 9.27 -5.46 -3.29
C VAL A 189 10.35 -4.70 -4.05
N TYR A 190 9.98 -4.06 -5.17
CA TYR A 190 10.92 -3.32 -5.99
C TYR A 190 11.25 -1.93 -5.44
N ASP A 191 10.23 -1.08 -5.20
CA ASP A 191 10.42 0.31 -4.75
C ASP A 191 9.22 0.80 -3.94
N HIS A 192 9.48 1.13 -2.68
CA HIS A 192 8.44 1.57 -1.78
C HIS A 192 7.88 2.96 -2.12
N SER A 193 8.69 3.87 -2.64
CA SER A 193 8.21 5.18 -3.13
C SER A 193 7.21 5.03 -4.27
N LEU A 194 7.51 4.14 -5.23
CA LEU A 194 6.61 3.82 -6.34
C LEU A 194 5.26 3.29 -5.82
N THR A 195 5.31 2.33 -4.91
CA THR A 195 4.10 1.70 -4.35
C THR A 195 3.25 2.68 -3.57
N ILE A 196 3.85 3.53 -2.73
CA ILE A 196 3.12 4.54 -1.96
C ILE A 196 2.54 5.61 -2.88
N LYS A 197 3.27 6.05 -3.92
CA LYS A 197 2.75 7.02 -4.90
C LYS A 197 1.52 6.47 -5.63
N LEU A 198 1.56 5.21 -6.06
CA LEU A 198 0.41 4.51 -6.64
C LEU A 198 -0.70 4.30 -5.63
N GLY A 199 -0.36 4.00 -4.37
CA GLY A 199 -1.31 3.85 -3.27
C GLY A 199 -2.12 5.12 -3.02
N VAL A 200 -1.48 6.28 -3.00
CA VAL A 200 -2.18 7.57 -2.88
C VAL A 200 -3.17 7.76 -4.02
N HIS A 201 -2.77 7.43 -5.24
CA HIS A 201 -3.61 7.60 -6.41
C HIS A 201 -4.76 6.59 -6.48
N PHE A 202 -4.48 5.28 -6.35
CA PHE A 202 -5.49 4.23 -6.53
C PHE A 202 -6.28 3.90 -5.26
N PHE A 203 -5.59 3.81 -4.10
CA PHE A 203 -6.22 3.35 -2.86
C PHE A 203 -6.75 4.47 -1.97
N LEU A 204 -6.35 5.72 -2.18
CA LEU A 204 -6.93 6.86 -1.49
C LEU A 204 -7.85 7.66 -2.41
N TRP A 205 -7.30 8.31 -3.44
CA TRP A 205 -8.09 9.09 -4.40
C TRP A 205 -9.12 8.24 -5.14
N GLY A 206 -8.70 7.18 -5.85
CA GLY A 206 -9.59 6.31 -6.63
C GLY A 206 -10.63 5.60 -5.77
N SER A 207 -10.22 5.11 -4.59
CA SER A 207 -11.15 4.49 -3.63
C SER A 207 -12.15 5.48 -3.05
N ALA A 208 -11.77 6.74 -2.82
CA ALA A 208 -12.72 7.76 -2.37
C ALA A 208 -13.82 7.98 -3.42
N ILE A 209 -13.45 8.08 -4.70
CA ILE A 209 -14.45 8.19 -5.78
C ILE A 209 -15.33 6.94 -5.84
N LYS A 210 -14.72 5.73 -5.74
CA LYS A 210 -15.43 4.45 -5.83
C LYS A 210 -16.41 4.22 -4.67
N PHE A 211 -16.03 4.56 -3.43
CA PHE A 211 -16.78 4.21 -2.23
C PHE A 211 -17.59 5.37 -1.62
N LEU A 212 -17.28 6.62 -1.94
CA LEU A 212 -18.04 7.79 -1.48
C LEU A 212 -18.82 8.46 -2.62
N GLY A 213 -18.47 8.15 -3.87
CA GLY A 213 -19.16 8.62 -5.05
C GLY A 213 -20.35 7.77 -5.44
N THR A 214 -21.19 8.32 -6.33
CA THR A 214 -22.29 7.63 -7.00
C THR A 214 -21.98 7.47 -8.49
N LYS A 215 -22.89 6.85 -9.26
CA LYS A 215 -22.68 6.57 -10.68
C LYS A 215 -22.15 7.77 -11.48
N ARG A 216 -22.65 8.99 -11.23
CA ARG A 216 -22.18 10.22 -11.90
C ARG A 216 -20.70 10.49 -11.73
N HIS A 217 -20.17 10.16 -10.53
CA HIS A 217 -18.75 10.32 -10.21
C HIS A 217 -17.91 9.20 -10.82
N HIS A 218 -18.44 7.97 -10.81
CA HIS A 218 -17.79 6.82 -11.41
C HIS A 218 -17.63 7.01 -12.93
N ASP A 219 -18.71 7.37 -13.62
CA ASP A 219 -18.70 7.61 -15.07
C ASP A 219 -17.75 8.75 -15.48
N LYS A 220 -17.61 9.76 -14.61
CA LYS A 220 -16.80 10.94 -14.90
C LYS A 220 -15.31 10.76 -14.65
N TRP A 221 -14.93 9.99 -13.60
CA TRP A 221 -13.55 10.03 -13.09
C TRP A 221 -12.83 8.69 -12.97
N LEU A 222 -13.54 7.53 -12.85
CA LEU A 222 -12.85 6.28 -12.57
C LEU A 222 -11.96 5.81 -13.72
N LEU A 223 -12.42 5.91 -14.97
CA LEU A 223 -11.64 5.45 -16.11
C LEU A 223 -10.40 6.32 -16.35
N ASP A 224 -10.53 7.64 -16.24
CA ASP A 224 -9.40 8.55 -16.38
C ASP A 224 -8.39 8.39 -15.25
N THR A 225 -8.88 8.06 -14.04
CA THR A 225 -8.02 7.71 -12.91
C THR A 225 -7.28 6.40 -13.19
N GLU A 226 -7.97 5.35 -13.64
CA GLU A 226 -7.38 4.06 -13.93
C GLU A 226 -6.28 4.13 -14.98
N ASN A 227 -6.51 4.94 -16.02
CA ASN A 227 -5.55 5.19 -17.10
C ASN A 227 -4.46 6.21 -16.75
N TYR A 228 -4.46 6.74 -15.50
CA TYR A 228 -3.53 7.78 -15.05
C TYR A 228 -3.58 9.07 -15.89
N ALA A 229 -4.65 9.27 -16.65
CA ALA A 229 -4.93 10.52 -17.38
C ALA A 229 -5.26 11.65 -16.39
N MET A 230 -6.01 11.32 -15.35
CA MET A 230 -6.25 12.18 -14.20
C MET A 230 -5.37 11.73 -13.03
N LYS A 231 -4.53 12.62 -12.53
CA LYS A 231 -3.62 12.34 -11.39
C LYS A 231 -4.26 12.88 -10.11
N GLY A 232 -4.63 11.98 -9.19
CA GLY A 232 -5.34 12.36 -7.99
C GLY A 232 -4.53 12.20 -6.71
N CYS A 233 -4.81 13.07 -5.73
CA CYS A 233 -4.32 12.97 -4.36
C CYS A 233 -5.47 13.10 -3.34
N PHE A 234 -5.14 13.00 -2.05
CA PHE A 234 -6.13 12.87 -0.98
C PHE A 234 -5.81 13.84 0.16
N ALA A 235 -6.53 14.96 0.21
CA ALA A 235 -6.29 16.09 1.11
C ALA A 235 -7.22 16.04 2.33
N MET A 236 -6.91 15.14 3.28
CA MET A 236 -7.65 15.03 4.54
C MET A 236 -6.90 15.72 5.67
N THR A 237 -5.66 15.32 5.95
CA THR A 237 -4.89 15.84 7.10
C THR A 237 -4.52 17.30 6.94
N GLU A 238 -4.43 18.01 8.05
CA GLU A 238 -4.05 19.41 8.14
C GLU A 238 -2.82 19.59 9.04
N LEU A 239 -2.17 20.75 8.99
CA LEU A 239 -1.03 21.06 9.85
C LEU A 239 -1.40 20.90 11.33
N GLY A 240 -2.59 21.36 11.73
CA GLY A 240 -3.11 21.23 13.09
C GLY A 240 -3.76 19.87 13.38
N HIS A 241 -4.12 19.09 12.36
CA HIS A 241 -4.97 17.91 12.49
C HIS A 241 -4.41 16.69 11.72
N GLY A 242 -3.32 16.11 12.23
CA GLY A 242 -2.72 14.88 11.65
C GLY A 242 -3.46 13.61 12.05
N SER A 243 -3.86 13.49 13.32
CA SER A 243 -4.57 12.32 13.88
C SER A 243 -6.05 12.57 14.08
N ASN A 244 -6.41 13.73 14.66
CA ASN A 244 -7.80 14.12 14.87
C ASN A 244 -8.41 14.73 13.59
N VAL A 245 -8.61 13.91 12.56
CA VAL A 245 -9.20 14.36 11.29
C VAL A 245 -10.68 14.71 11.37
N ARG A 246 -11.33 14.44 12.50
CA ARG A 246 -12.69 14.95 12.77
C ARG A 246 -12.68 16.45 13.06
N GLY A 247 -11.59 16.95 13.62
CA GLY A 247 -11.42 18.34 13.98
C GLY A 247 -10.81 19.22 12.90
N ILE A 248 -10.79 18.77 11.62
CA ILE A 248 -10.27 19.59 10.52
C ILE A 248 -11.00 20.93 10.44
N GLU A 249 -10.28 21.96 10.03
CA GLU A 249 -10.75 23.36 10.04
C GLU A 249 -11.01 23.91 8.63
N THR A 250 -10.57 23.24 7.56
CA THR A 250 -10.97 23.60 6.20
C THR A 250 -12.49 23.60 6.08
N ILE A 251 -13.06 24.67 5.51
CA ILE A 251 -14.51 24.89 5.40
C ILE A 251 -14.94 24.78 3.94
N ALA A 252 -16.11 24.18 3.70
CA ALA A 252 -16.81 24.21 2.44
C ALA A 252 -18.21 24.79 2.66
N THR A 253 -18.45 25.99 2.21
CA THR A 253 -19.76 26.67 2.38
C THR A 253 -20.57 26.55 1.08
N TYR A 254 -21.80 26.08 1.16
CA TYR A 254 -22.70 26.01 0.02
C TYR A 254 -23.29 27.37 -0.34
N ASP A 255 -23.14 27.77 -1.60
CA ASP A 255 -23.76 28.95 -2.18
C ASP A 255 -24.95 28.53 -3.08
N SER A 256 -26.17 28.68 -2.58
CA SER A 256 -27.38 28.26 -3.28
C SER A 256 -27.67 29.09 -4.56
N LYS A 257 -27.12 30.32 -4.66
CA LYS A 257 -27.30 31.19 -5.83
C LYS A 257 -26.52 30.67 -7.04
N THR A 258 -25.28 30.24 -6.81
CA THR A 258 -24.41 29.71 -7.86
C THR A 258 -24.44 28.19 -7.95
N ARG A 259 -24.99 27.53 -6.93
CA ARG A 259 -25.00 26.05 -6.75
C ARG A 259 -23.59 25.47 -6.70
N GLU A 260 -22.72 26.13 -5.97
CA GLU A 260 -21.31 25.78 -5.78
C GLU A 260 -20.96 25.70 -4.31
N PHE A 261 -19.90 24.97 -4.01
CA PHE A 261 -19.23 25.04 -2.71
C PHE A 261 -18.06 26.00 -2.80
N VAL A 262 -17.93 26.86 -1.79
CA VAL A 262 -16.77 27.73 -1.59
C VAL A 262 -15.88 27.06 -0.56
N ILE A 263 -14.73 26.53 -1.02
CA ILE A 263 -13.75 25.88 -0.14
C ILE A 263 -12.70 26.90 0.30
N ASN A 264 -12.47 26.99 1.59
CA ASN A 264 -11.54 27.94 2.19
C ASN A 264 -10.70 27.30 3.31
N THR A 265 -9.42 27.67 3.35
CA THR A 265 -8.49 27.41 4.45
C THR A 265 -8.46 28.64 5.35
N PRO A 266 -9.17 28.66 6.50
CA PRO A 266 -9.39 29.89 7.28
C PRO A 266 -8.16 30.36 8.06
N CYS A 267 -7.21 29.48 8.36
CA CYS A 267 -6.05 29.77 9.20
C CYS A 267 -4.88 28.84 8.85
N GLU A 268 -3.72 29.09 9.44
CA GLU A 268 -2.51 28.32 9.17
C GLU A 268 -2.63 26.85 9.57
N SER A 269 -3.26 26.54 10.71
CA SER A 269 -3.47 25.16 11.18
C SER A 269 -4.36 24.34 10.24
N ALA A 270 -5.25 24.99 9.49
CA ALA A 270 -6.16 24.38 8.53
C ALA A 270 -5.52 24.05 7.17
N GLN A 271 -4.27 24.47 6.90
CA GLN A 271 -3.63 24.10 5.64
C GLN A 271 -3.54 22.59 5.50
N LYS A 272 -3.94 22.06 4.35
CA LYS A 272 -3.76 20.63 4.07
C LYS A 272 -2.28 20.31 4.05
N TYR A 273 -1.87 19.33 4.84
CA TYR A 273 -0.47 19.08 5.10
C TYR A 273 -0.11 17.61 4.90
N TRP A 274 1.09 17.33 4.36
CA TRP A 274 1.62 15.99 4.10
C TRP A 274 0.88 15.23 3.00
N ILE A 275 0.31 15.97 2.03
CA ILE A 275 -0.50 15.39 0.96
C ILE A 275 0.38 14.78 -0.12
N GLY A 276 0.41 13.44 -0.18
CA GLY A 276 1.18 12.71 -1.19
C GLY A 276 0.70 13.00 -2.61
N GLY A 277 1.61 13.32 -3.52
CA GLY A 277 1.30 13.66 -4.90
C GLY A 277 1.00 15.16 -5.14
N ALA A 278 0.75 15.93 -4.10
CA ALA A 278 0.29 17.31 -4.25
C ALA A 278 1.38 18.29 -4.67
N ALA A 279 2.63 18.08 -4.27
CA ALA A 279 3.67 19.07 -4.52
C ALA A 279 3.94 19.28 -6.01
N ASN A 280 3.97 18.21 -6.82
CA ASN A 280 4.37 18.27 -8.22
C ASN A 280 3.31 17.80 -9.21
N ASN A 281 2.64 16.67 -8.95
CA ASN A 281 2.02 15.92 -10.05
C ASN A 281 0.50 15.83 -10.03
N ALA A 282 -0.17 15.93 -8.87
CA ALA A 282 -1.62 15.77 -8.81
C ALA A 282 -2.31 16.94 -9.54
N THR A 283 -3.25 16.61 -10.43
CA THR A 283 -4.14 17.57 -11.11
C THR A 283 -5.41 17.79 -10.29
N HIS A 284 -5.83 16.79 -9.53
CA HIS A 284 -7.05 16.81 -8.71
C HIS A 284 -6.77 16.30 -7.30
N THR A 285 -7.63 16.67 -6.37
CA THR A 285 -7.60 16.20 -4.99
C THR A 285 -8.99 15.92 -4.47
N ILE A 286 -9.12 14.93 -3.57
CA ILE A 286 -10.28 14.87 -2.68
C ILE A 286 -9.99 15.77 -1.49
N VAL A 287 -10.74 16.86 -1.35
CA VAL A 287 -10.66 17.74 -0.18
C VAL A 287 -11.69 17.32 0.83
N PHE A 288 -11.26 17.04 2.06
CA PHE A 288 -12.14 16.89 3.20
C PHE A 288 -12.28 18.22 3.90
N ALA A 289 -13.53 18.67 4.13
CA ALA A 289 -13.84 19.97 4.71
C ALA A 289 -15.11 19.89 5.57
N GLN A 290 -15.23 20.78 6.54
CA GLN A 290 -16.45 21.00 7.30
C GLN A 290 -17.49 21.62 6.37
N LEU A 291 -18.60 20.95 6.15
CA LEU A 291 -19.67 21.43 5.28
C LEU A 291 -20.58 22.40 6.02
N HIS A 292 -20.65 23.62 5.54
CA HIS A 292 -21.52 24.65 6.07
C HIS A 292 -22.66 24.95 5.10
N ILE A 293 -23.91 24.84 5.60
CA ILE A 293 -25.12 25.12 4.83
C ILE A 293 -26.06 25.98 5.70
N ASN A 294 -26.47 27.13 5.17
CA ASN A 294 -27.40 28.02 5.87
C ASN A 294 -27.01 28.31 7.34
N GLY A 295 -25.71 28.49 7.59
CA GLY A 295 -25.13 28.74 8.91
C GLY A 295 -25.00 27.53 9.84
N ARG A 296 -25.33 26.32 9.39
CA ARG A 296 -25.14 25.07 10.14
C ARG A 296 -23.92 24.33 9.66
N ASN A 297 -23.18 23.73 10.57
CA ASN A 297 -22.10 22.81 10.27
C ASN A 297 -22.64 21.37 10.24
N GLU A 298 -22.62 20.73 9.08
CA GLU A 298 -23.06 19.35 8.85
C GLU A 298 -21.92 18.33 9.01
N GLY A 299 -20.72 18.77 9.42
CA GLY A 299 -19.54 17.94 9.65
C GLY A 299 -18.69 17.73 8.42
N VAL A 300 -17.75 16.78 8.51
CA VAL A 300 -16.75 16.52 7.47
C VAL A 300 -17.38 15.85 6.25
N HIS A 301 -17.14 16.44 5.07
CA HIS A 301 -17.57 15.91 3.77
C HIS A 301 -16.40 15.92 2.77
N ALA A 302 -16.53 15.20 1.65
CA ALA A 302 -15.49 14.99 0.66
C ALA A 302 -15.85 15.59 -0.70
N PHE A 303 -14.96 16.39 -1.27
CA PHE A 303 -15.17 17.14 -2.51
C PHE A 303 -14.07 16.85 -3.52
N VAL A 304 -14.44 16.52 -4.76
CA VAL A 304 -13.49 16.43 -5.87
C VAL A 304 -13.14 17.83 -6.33
N THR A 305 -11.88 18.19 -6.22
CA THR A 305 -11.39 19.54 -6.50
C THR A 305 -10.23 19.48 -7.49
N GLN A 306 -10.31 20.20 -8.58
CA GLN A 306 -9.18 20.41 -9.48
C GLN A 306 -8.20 21.41 -8.84
N ILE A 307 -6.90 21.09 -8.87
CA ILE A 307 -5.84 21.93 -8.29
C ILE A 307 -4.79 22.38 -9.31
N ARG A 308 -4.73 21.72 -10.47
CA ARG A 308 -3.89 22.14 -11.60
C ARG A 308 -4.65 22.00 -12.91
N ASP A 309 -4.27 22.81 -13.88
CA ASP A 309 -4.75 22.73 -15.27
C ASP A 309 -4.03 21.62 -16.06
N GLN A 310 -4.26 21.62 -17.36
CA GLN A 310 -3.65 20.67 -18.30
C GLN A 310 -2.14 20.90 -18.48
N ASP A 311 -1.68 22.12 -18.29
CA ASP A 311 -0.26 22.52 -18.36
C ASP A 311 0.46 22.29 -17.01
N GLU A 312 -0.19 21.59 -16.08
CA GLU A 312 0.29 21.32 -14.72
C GLU A 312 0.50 22.59 -13.86
N SER A 313 0.02 23.75 -14.31
CA SER A 313 0.04 24.99 -13.53
C SER A 313 -1.01 24.99 -12.44
N VAL A 314 -0.65 25.49 -11.26
CA VAL A 314 -1.58 25.58 -10.11
C VAL A 314 -2.69 26.59 -10.44
N LEU A 315 -3.95 26.19 -10.19
CA LEU A 315 -5.10 27.04 -10.45
C LEU A 315 -5.12 28.28 -9.56
N PRO A 316 -5.75 29.38 -10.01
CA PRO A 316 -5.89 30.59 -9.21
C PRO A 316 -6.52 30.31 -7.85
N ASN A 317 -6.10 31.07 -6.83
CA ASN A 317 -6.57 30.97 -5.46
C ASN A 317 -6.24 29.62 -4.75
N ILE A 318 -5.37 28.82 -5.32
CA ILE A 318 -4.79 27.63 -4.70
C ILE A 318 -3.30 27.89 -4.54
N HIS A 319 -2.77 27.62 -3.35
CA HIS A 319 -1.35 27.69 -3.08
C HIS A 319 -0.84 26.30 -2.71
N ILE A 320 0.18 25.84 -3.41
CA ILE A 320 0.80 24.53 -3.15
C ILE A 320 2.29 24.75 -2.88
N ALA A 321 2.79 24.13 -1.82
CA ALA A 321 4.21 24.12 -1.51
C ALA A 321 4.68 22.71 -1.17
N ASP A 322 5.95 22.45 -1.45
CA ASP A 322 6.61 21.17 -1.15
C ASP A 322 6.90 21.05 0.36
N CYS A 323 6.66 19.90 0.94
CA CYS A 323 7.07 19.58 2.33
C CYS A 323 8.60 19.37 2.47
N GLY A 324 9.33 19.30 1.37
CA GLY A 324 10.78 19.18 1.37
C GLY A 324 11.31 17.75 1.36
N HIS A 325 12.60 17.61 1.64
CA HIS A 325 13.30 16.33 1.73
C HIS A 325 12.88 15.58 3.01
N LYS A 326 12.65 14.27 2.88
CA LYS A 326 12.25 13.37 3.96
C LYS A 326 13.36 12.37 4.26
N ILE A 327 13.30 11.72 5.42
CA ILE A 327 14.23 10.64 5.78
C ILE A 327 14.13 9.43 4.83
N GLY A 328 12.99 9.27 4.16
CA GLY A 328 12.73 8.23 3.16
C GLY A 328 11.54 8.59 2.28
N LEU A 329 11.22 7.74 1.30
CA LEU A 329 10.09 7.90 0.37
C LEU A 329 10.15 9.22 -0.43
N ASN A 330 11.35 9.68 -0.80
CA ASN A 330 11.53 10.93 -1.53
C ASN A 330 11.00 10.87 -2.97
N GLY A 331 10.73 9.68 -3.51
CA GLY A 331 10.00 9.50 -4.77
C GLY A 331 8.53 9.90 -4.69
N VAL A 332 7.98 10.11 -3.49
CA VAL A 332 6.64 10.68 -3.28
C VAL A 332 6.77 12.17 -3.01
N ASP A 333 6.10 13.00 -3.78
CA ASP A 333 6.06 14.45 -3.64
C ASP A 333 4.97 14.87 -2.64
N ASN A 334 5.31 14.91 -1.35
CA ASN A 334 4.39 15.41 -0.35
C ASN A 334 4.30 16.93 -0.40
N GLY A 335 3.07 17.44 -0.46
CA GLY A 335 2.78 18.87 -0.50
C GLY A 335 1.88 19.33 0.65
N ARG A 336 1.78 20.63 0.76
CA ARG A 336 0.81 21.34 1.56
C ARG A 336 -0.03 22.22 0.63
N ILE A 337 -1.32 22.32 0.91
CA ILE A 337 -2.27 23.00 0.04
C ILE A 337 -3.07 24.00 0.84
N TRP A 338 -3.22 25.19 0.27
CA TRP A 338 -4.07 26.26 0.75
C TRP A 338 -5.14 26.60 -0.26
N PHE A 339 -6.38 26.71 0.18
CA PHE A 339 -7.52 27.12 -0.63
C PHE A 339 -8.00 28.49 -0.18
N ASN A 340 -8.06 29.45 -1.10
CA ASN A 340 -8.54 30.79 -0.85
C ASN A 340 -9.88 31.00 -1.55
N ASN A 341 -10.98 30.60 -0.91
CA ASN A 341 -12.34 30.76 -1.41
C ASN A 341 -12.53 30.22 -2.84
N ILE A 342 -12.00 29.02 -3.12
CA ILE A 342 -12.15 28.39 -4.42
C ILE A 342 -13.58 27.87 -4.59
N ARG A 343 -14.10 27.96 -5.84
CA ARG A 343 -15.44 27.49 -6.17
C ARG A 343 -15.39 26.12 -6.79
N VAL A 344 -16.23 25.21 -6.28
CA VAL A 344 -16.34 23.83 -6.69
C VAL A 344 -17.80 23.52 -7.01
N PRO A 345 -18.13 22.99 -8.19
CA PRO A 345 -19.49 22.64 -8.54
C PRO A 345 -20.15 21.71 -7.53
N ARG A 346 -21.46 21.88 -7.29
CA ARG A 346 -22.25 21.03 -6.38
C ARG A 346 -22.08 19.53 -6.68
N GLU A 347 -22.01 19.20 -7.96
CA GLU A 347 -21.86 17.82 -8.44
C GLU A 347 -20.55 17.15 -8.04
N ASN A 348 -19.58 17.91 -7.57
CA ASN A 348 -18.28 17.40 -7.12
C ASN A 348 -18.28 16.94 -5.66
N LEU A 349 -19.36 17.17 -4.90
CA LEU A 349 -19.57 16.52 -3.61
C LEU A 349 -19.72 15.01 -3.82
N LEU A 350 -18.89 14.21 -3.18
CA LEU A 350 -19.03 12.75 -3.17
C LEU A 350 -20.24 12.38 -2.32
N ASN A 351 -21.36 12.05 -2.95
CA ASN A 351 -22.69 12.11 -2.36
C ASN A 351 -23.34 10.75 -2.04
N LEU A 352 -22.55 9.70 -1.85
CA LEU A 352 -23.11 8.40 -1.47
C LEU A 352 -23.73 8.43 -0.05
N VAL A 353 -23.10 9.14 0.85
CA VAL A 353 -23.48 9.21 2.29
C VAL A 353 -24.47 10.36 2.55
N ALA A 354 -24.22 11.50 1.93
CA ALA A 354 -25.04 12.71 2.09
C ALA A 354 -24.97 13.58 0.83
N ASP A 355 -26.03 14.32 0.54
CA ASP A 355 -26.11 15.25 -0.59
C ASP A 355 -26.63 16.62 -0.15
N VAL A 356 -26.38 17.62 -0.99
CA VAL A 356 -26.97 18.96 -0.88
C VAL A 356 -27.80 19.19 -2.12
N LEU A 357 -29.10 19.39 -1.95
CA LEU A 357 -30.00 19.70 -3.05
C LEU A 357 -29.74 21.11 -3.62
N PRO A 358 -30.18 21.41 -4.87
CA PRO A 358 -29.93 22.71 -5.48
C PRO A 358 -30.43 23.92 -4.66
N ASP A 359 -31.45 23.74 -3.86
CA ASP A 359 -32.04 24.75 -2.97
C ASP A 359 -31.28 24.92 -1.64
N GLY A 360 -30.28 24.08 -1.39
CA GLY A 360 -29.49 24.08 -0.16
C GLY A 360 -30.07 23.20 0.95
N GLN A 361 -31.06 22.35 0.64
CA GLN A 361 -31.49 21.35 1.60
C GLN A 361 -30.41 20.25 1.74
N TYR A 362 -29.99 19.98 2.98
CA TYR A 362 -29.10 18.85 3.30
C TYR A 362 -29.91 17.56 3.46
N VAL A 363 -29.47 16.48 2.84
CA VAL A 363 -30.09 15.16 2.93
C VAL A 363 -29.02 14.12 3.23
N SER A 364 -29.30 13.20 4.14
CA SER A 364 -28.40 12.08 4.46
C SER A 364 -29.20 10.82 4.74
N THR A 365 -28.67 9.68 4.35
CA THR A 365 -29.21 8.36 4.70
C THR A 365 -28.78 7.91 6.10
N ILE A 366 -27.88 8.64 6.74
CA ILE A 366 -27.34 8.37 8.08
C ILE A 366 -27.60 9.59 8.97
N ASP A 367 -28.48 9.47 9.93
CA ASP A 367 -28.88 10.56 10.83
C ASP A 367 -27.80 10.90 11.85
N ASP A 368 -27.10 9.89 12.37
CA ASP A 368 -26.06 10.05 13.37
C ASP A 368 -24.76 10.64 12.76
N PRO A 369 -24.30 11.82 13.19
CA PRO A 369 -23.08 12.46 12.69
C PRO A 369 -21.82 11.62 12.86
N ASP A 370 -21.74 10.80 13.91
CA ASP A 370 -20.58 9.95 14.18
C ASP A 370 -20.51 8.80 13.20
N GLN A 371 -21.65 8.20 12.88
CA GLN A 371 -21.75 7.15 11.86
C GLN A 371 -21.50 7.71 10.45
N ARG A 372 -21.98 8.94 10.15
CA ARG A 372 -21.65 9.62 8.88
C ARG A 372 -20.15 9.81 8.74
N PHE A 373 -19.51 10.35 9.77
CA PHE A 373 -18.05 10.53 9.75
C PHE A 373 -17.31 9.20 9.56
N ALA A 374 -17.73 8.14 10.26
CA ALA A 374 -17.15 6.81 10.09
C ALA A 374 -17.30 6.28 8.64
N ALA A 375 -18.45 6.57 7.99
CA ALA A 375 -18.67 6.19 6.59
C ALA A 375 -17.71 6.93 5.64
N PHE A 376 -17.39 8.20 5.88
CA PHE A 376 -16.39 8.94 5.10
C PHE A 376 -14.95 8.39 5.25
N LEU A 377 -14.67 7.63 6.31
CA LEU A 377 -13.37 6.97 6.51
C LEU A 377 -13.28 5.60 5.82
N SER A 378 -14.36 5.11 5.23
CA SER A 378 -14.39 3.78 4.59
C SER A 378 -13.30 3.54 3.52
N PRO A 379 -12.90 4.52 2.68
CA PRO A 379 -11.82 4.34 1.72
C PRO A 379 -10.48 3.97 2.36
N LEU A 380 -10.25 4.38 3.61
CA LEU A 380 -9.00 4.12 4.33
C LEU A 380 -8.87 2.65 4.77
N THR A 381 -9.97 1.89 4.83
CA THR A 381 -9.95 0.50 5.31
C THR A 381 -9.07 -0.39 4.43
N LEU A 382 -9.23 -0.32 3.12
CA LEU A 382 -8.40 -1.07 2.17
C LEU A 382 -6.93 -0.64 2.25
N GLY A 383 -6.67 0.66 2.37
CA GLY A 383 -5.33 1.21 2.53
C GLY A 383 -4.62 0.65 3.78
N ARG A 384 -5.33 0.49 4.89
CA ARG A 384 -4.79 -0.08 6.14
C ARG A 384 -4.39 -1.54 5.97
N VAL A 385 -5.20 -2.36 5.28
CA VAL A 385 -4.86 -3.74 4.94
C VAL A 385 -3.61 -3.78 4.06
N ASN A 386 -3.55 -2.94 3.02
CA ASN A 386 -2.40 -2.87 2.13
C ASN A 386 -1.11 -2.49 2.85
N ILE A 387 -1.14 -1.57 3.83
CA ILE A 387 0.05 -1.21 4.62
C ILE A 387 0.53 -2.39 5.47
N ALA A 388 -0.38 -3.16 6.08
CA ALA A 388 -0.02 -4.36 6.83
C ALA A 388 0.65 -5.41 5.93
N VAL A 389 0.10 -5.61 4.73
CA VAL A 389 0.66 -6.52 3.72
C VAL A 389 2.03 -6.02 3.25
N ASN A 390 2.18 -4.71 2.96
CA ASN A 390 3.45 -4.11 2.58
C ASN A 390 4.55 -4.30 3.64
N ALA A 391 4.23 -4.26 4.93
CA ALA A 391 5.19 -4.52 5.99
C ALA A 391 5.80 -5.93 5.89
N VAL A 392 5.00 -6.94 5.49
CA VAL A 392 5.50 -8.30 5.22
C VAL A 392 6.46 -8.31 4.03
N TYR A 393 6.16 -7.59 2.96
CA TYR A 393 7.01 -7.57 1.76
C TYR A 393 8.37 -6.91 2.02
N ILE A 394 8.38 -5.81 2.76
CA ILE A 394 9.63 -5.16 3.18
C ILE A 394 10.45 -6.12 4.05
N SER A 395 9.77 -6.88 4.93
CA SER A 395 10.43 -7.92 5.75
C SER A 395 11.05 -9.01 4.89
N LYS A 396 10.38 -9.48 3.82
CA LYS A 396 10.93 -10.47 2.88
C LYS A 396 12.22 -9.94 2.21
N VAL A 397 12.21 -8.70 1.71
CA VAL A 397 13.41 -8.08 1.11
C VAL A 397 14.55 -7.95 2.12
N SER A 398 14.24 -7.45 3.32
CA SER A 398 15.24 -7.28 4.39
C SER A 398 15.86 -8.61 4.81
N LEU A 399 15.05 -9.66 4.94
CA LEU A 399 15.52 -11.01 5.27
C LEU A 399 16.35 -11.62 4.14
N ALA A 400 15.95 -11.42 2.88
CA ALA A 400 16.74 -11.88 1.73
C ALA A 400 18.14 -11.24 1.73
N ILE A 401 18.25 -9.95 2.00
CA ILE A 401 19.52 -9.24 2.11
C ILE A 401 20.34 -9.77 3.30
N ALA A 402 19.72 -9.85 4.49
CA ALA A 402 20.40 -10.27 5.70
C ALA A 402 20.92 -11.71 5.64
N VAL A 403 20.09 -12.64 5.13
CA VAL A 403 20.46 -14.05 5.00
C VAL A 403 21.55 -14.23 3.94
N ARG A 404 21.43 -13.61 2.77
CA ARG A 404 22.46 -13.67 1.73
C ARG A 404 23.80 -13.10 2.21
N TYR A 405 23.75 -11.98 2.94
CA TYR A 405 24.97 -11.43 3.54
C TYR A 405 25.56 -12.36 4.59
N ALA A 406 24.75 -12.96 5.46
CA ALA A 406 25.21 -13.90 6.48
C ALA A 406 25.79 -15.20 5.88
N LEU A 407 25.37 -15.59 4.67
CA LEU A 407 25.92 -16.73 3.91
C LEU A 407 27.22 -16.38 3.18
N SER A 408 27.59 -15.12 3.04
CA SER A 408 28.79 -14.69 2.32
C SER A 408 29.85 -14.09 3.25
N ARG A 409 29.44 -13.35 4.29
CA ARG A 409 30.33 -12.66 5.21
C ARG A 409 30.92 -13.61 6.24
N ARG A 410 32.22 -13.58 6.39
CA ARG A 410 32.97 -14.28 7.44
C ARG A 410 33.41 -13.30 8.52
N ALA A 411 33.58 -13.80 9.76
CA ALA A 411 34.07 -13.05 10.90
C ALA A 411 35.10 -13.91 11.66
N PHE A 412 35.26 -13.67 12.95
CA PHE A 412 36.27 -14.35 13.74
C PHE A 412 36.29 -15.88 13.57
N SER A 413 37.47 -16.47 13.74
CA SER A 413 37.62 -17.93 13.86
C SER A 413 37.09 -18.46 15.21
N ILE A 414 36.61 -19.69 15.20
CA ILE A 414 36.25 -20.43 16.43
C ILE A 414 37.50 -20.82 17.20
N THR A 415 38.63 -21.03 16.51
CA THR A 415 39.93 -21.39 17.09
C THR A 415 40.94 -20.30 16.79
N ALA A 416 41.97 -20.14 17.66
CA ALA A 416 42.92 -19.05 17.59
C ALA A 416 43.57 -18.88 16.18
N ASP A 417 43.90 -19.99 15.50
CA ASP A 417 44.60 -20.01 14.22
C ASP A 417 43.71 -20.61 13.10
N GLY A 418 42.41 -20.71 13.31
CA GLY A 418 41.49 -21.30 12.33
C GLY A 418 40.96 -20.28 11.32
N PRO A 419 40.27 -20.75 10.27
CA PRO A 419 39.65 -19.88 9.29
C PRO A 419 38.44 -19.12 9.89
N GLU A 420 38.18 -17.92 9.38
CA GLU A 420 36.98 -17.16 9.75
C GLU A 420 35.70 -17.93 9.45
N THR A 421 34.73 -17.82 10.36
CA THR A 421 33.44 -18.53 10.30
C THR A 421 32.38 -17.66 9.62
N LEU A 422 31.50 -18.26 8.80
CA LEU A 422 30.35 -17.54 8.22
C LEU A 422 29.45 -16.98 9.30
N LEU A 423 28.89 -15.80 9.07
CA LEU A 423 27.96 -15.20 10.04
C LEU A 423 26.74 -16.08 10.32
N LEU A 424 26.26 -16.80 9.32
CA LEU A 424 25.11 -17.68 9.52
C LEU A 424 25.43 -18.90 10.37
N ASP A 425 26.70 -19.31 10.48
CA ASP A 425 27.12 -20.42 11.33
C ASP A 425 27.18 -20.06 12.82
N TYR A 426 27.09 -18.77 13.16
CA TYR A 426 27.02 -18.34 14.54
C TYR A 426 25.62 -18.64 15.13
N PRO A 427 25.52 -19.38 16.24
CA PRO A 427 24.23 -19.68 16.88
C PRO A 427 23.41 -18.44 17.24
N SER A 428 24.09 -17.33 17.56
CA SER A 428 23.44 -16.04 17.84
C SER A 428 22.75 -15.44 16.61
N HIS A 429 23.33 -15.60 15.42
CA HIS A 429 22.74 -15.18 14.14
C HIS A 429 21.55 -16.07 13.75
N GLN A 430 21.73 -17.38 13.85
CA GLN A 430 20.67 -18.34 13.57
C GLN A 430 19.45 -18.10 14.44
N ARG A 431 19.62 -17.92 15.75
CA ARG A 431 18.52 -17.63 16.68
C ARG A 431 17.76 -16.33 16.37
N ARG A 432 18.38 -15.38 15.69
CA ARG A 432 17.74 -14.11 15.28
C ARG A 432 17.09 -14.19 13.91
N LEU A 433 17.77 -14.76 12.92
CA LEU A 433 17.34 -14.72 11.52
C LEU A 433 16.36 -15.84 11.17
N LEU A 434 16.61 -17.09 11.60
CA LEU A 434 15.78 -18.23 11.19
C LEU A 434 14.33 -18.14 11.67
N PRO A 435 14.01 -17.70 12.92
CA PRO A 435 12.62 -17.52 13.33
C PRO A 435 11.90 -16.42 12.53
N LEU A 436 12.61 -15.36 12.14
CA LEU A 436 12.02 -14.30 11.32
C LEU A 436 11.75 -14.80 9.90
N LEU A 437 12.69 -15.55 9.32
CA LEU A 437 12.51 -16.17 8.01
C LEU A 437 11.32 -17.15 7.98
N ALA A 438 11.12 -17.91 9.07
CA ALA A 438 10.00 -18.83 9.18
C ALA A 438 8.65 -18.13 9.36
N LYS A 439 8.63 -16.89 9.88
CA LYS A 439 7.41 -16.09 10.08
C LYS A 439 7.00 -15.31 8.83
N ALA A 440 7.96 -14.82 8.05
CA ALA A 440 7.71 -14.00 6.86
C ALA A 440 7.27 -14.86 5.67
#